data_63e50e5dcb05498bd60fcc69f7dda66a
#
_entry.id   63e50e5dcb05498bd60fcc69f7dda66a
#
_cell.length_a   1.000
_cell.length_b   1.000
_cell.length_c   1.000
_cell.angle_alpha   90.00
_cell.angle_beta   90.00
_cell.angle_gamma   90.00
#
_symmetry.space_group_name_H-M   'P 1'
#
loop_
_entity.id
_entity.type
_entity.pdbx_description
1 polymer ?
#
loop_
_entity_poly.entity_id
_entity_poly.type
_entity_poly.pdbx_seq_one_letter_code
_entity_poly.pdbx_strand_id
1 'polypeptide(L)'
;MTAEVPSIISAFQCTFCGGHNKRWFSTNRSEHPFDSPGSLTCMDCGVRFPVEEGYLNLQVGPPEPVVPFQKLMEMKAPVAVYEGIWRPLGYFIASKHSFPKDLDRIATLIQRPNRVVLDLGAGPGNVTRRLARLMPNSTIVGFDISAVMLGRAVRLTREEGLRNIYYMRGSALSLPFESETFDAVSCCGALQLFPQALGEISRVLKPGGEFVCQTTIGPRRAPFYVRAAARLLKFGWFYLDDLKDRLSSLNFNLITEERSNINYIFLAAKAG
;
A
#
# COMPACT_ATOMS: atom_id res chain seq x y z
N MET A 1 23.20 23.72 -0.89
CA MET A 1 21.96 23.49 -0.14
C MET A 1 21.44 22.15 -0.59
N THR A 2 21.42 21.17 0.30
CA THR A 2 20.85 19.83 0.05
C THR A 2 19.33 19.97 -0.10
N ALA A 3 18.73 19.33 -1.10
CA ALA A 3 17.27 19.21 -1.17
C ALA A 3 16.77 18.67 0.19
N GLU A 4 15.76 19.29 0.78
CA GLU A 4 15.20 18.80 2.04
C GLU A 4 14.72 17.36 1.81
N VAL A 5 15.30 16.44 2.57
CA VAL A 5 14.91 15.04 2.56
C VAL A 5 13.54 14.96 3.20
N PRO A 6 12.52 14.39 2.53
CA PRO A 6 11.20 14.26 3.12
C PRO A 6 11.27 13.61 4.49
N SER A 7 10.49 14.09 5.44
CA SER A 7 10.45 13.57 6.81
C SER A 7 10.22 12.05 6.87
N ILE A 8 9.50 11.51 5.87
CA ILE A 8 9.28 10.05 5.77
C ILE A 8 10.57 9.26 5.52
N ILE A 9 11.57 9.85 4.87
CA ILE A 9 12.87 9.19 4.67
C ILE A 9 13.65 9.14 5.99
N SER A 10 13.40 10.04 6.93
CA SER A 10 14.00 9.96 8.27
C SER A 10 13.50 8.77 9.09
N ALA A 11 12.28 8.31 8.87
CA ALA A 11 11.71 7.13 9.51
C ALA A 11 12.04 5.80 8.79
N PHE A 12 12.85 5.84 7.73
CA PHE A 12 13.26 4.64 7.02
C PHE A 12 14.26 3.81 7.85
N GLN A 13 14.05 2.50 7.88
CA GLN A 13 14.97 1.51 8.44
C GLN A 13 15.52 0.65 7.31
N CYS A 14 16.82 0.41 7.29
CA CYS A 14 17.45 -0.37 6.22
C CYS A 14 16.90 -1.81 6.20
N THR A 15 16.37 -2.23 5.05
CA THR A 15 15.83 -3.58 4.85
C THR A 15 16.89 -4.67 4.90
N PHE A 16 18.17 -4.31 4.78
CA PHE A 16 19.28 -5.26 4.75
C PHE A 16 19.92 -5.49 6.11
N CYS A 17 20.21 -4.41 6.86
CA CYS A 17 20.92 -4.52 8.14
C CYS A 17 20.14 -3.98 9.34
N GLY A 18 18.94 -3.44 9.13
CA GLY A 18 18.16 -2.80 10.20
C GLY A 18 18.70 -1.43 10.65
N GLY A 19 19.78 -0.93 10.03
CA GLY A 19 20.41 0.34 10.42
C GLY A 19 19.54 1.56 10.14
N HIS A 20 19.77 2.61 10.94
CA HIS A 20 18.99 3.86 10.87
C HIS A 20 19.80 5.02 10.27
N ASN A 21 21.10 4.87 10.08
CA ASN A 21 21.96 5.90 9.50
C ASN A 21 21.89 5.85 7.99
N LYS A 22 21.36 6.92 7.38
CA LYS A 22 21.12 6.97 5.94
C LYS A 22 21.46 8.34 5.36
N ARG A 23 21.85 8.33 4.10
CA ARG A 23 22.13 9.55 3.35
C ARG A 23 21.45 9.52 1.98
N TRP A 24 20.78 10.60 1.66
CA TRP A 24 20.21 10.84 0.34
C TRP A 24 21.27 11.43 -0.60
N PHE A 25 21.38 10.84 -1.78
CA PHE A 25 22.21 11.35 -2.88
C PHE A 25 21.29 11.63 -4.08
N SER A 26 21.36 12.84 -4.62
CA SER A 26 20.67 13.21 -5.85
C SER A 26 21.63 13.95 -6.77
N THR A 27 21.51 13.73 -8.08
CA THR A 27 22.33 14.39 -9.10
C THR A 27 21.79 15.77 -9.47
N ASN A 28 20.51 16.01 -9.29
CA ASN A 28 19.84 17.26 -9.63
C ASN A 28 18.95 17.76 -8.50
N ARG A 29 18.70 19.07 -8.47
CA ARG A 29 17.71 19.71 -7.60
C ARG A 29 16.37 19.70 -8.32
N SER A 30 15.49 18.78 -7.97
CA SER A 30 14.08 18.82 -8.36
C SER A 30 13.21 19.20 -7.16
N GLU A 31 12.04 19.75 -7.43
CA GLU A 31 11.05 20.08 -6.39
C GLU A 31 10.60 18.82 -5.63
N HIS A 32 10.57 17.68 -6.31
CA HIS A 32 10.26 16.40 -5.70
C HIS A 32 11.48 15.47 -5.78
N PRO A 33 11.93 14.86 -4.66
CA PRO A 33 13.19 14.11 -4.59
C PRO A 33 13.25 12.90 -5.54
N PHE A 34 12.09 12.32 -5.90
CA PHE A 34 12.01 11.16 -6.78
C PHE A 34 11.83 11.52 -8.27
N ASP A 35 11.76 12.81 -8.61
CA ASP A 35 11.71 13.26 -10.01
C ASP A 35 13.08 13.28 -10.69
N SER A 36 14.15 13.16 -9.91
CA SER A 36 15.53 13.10 -10.42
C SER A 36 16.20 11.79 -10.07
N PRO A 37 17.17 11.33 -10.88
CA PRO A 37 18.02 10.21 -10.50
C PRO A 37 18.68 10.46 -9.14
N GLY A 38 18.54 9.49 -8.25
CA GLY A 38 19.06 9.58 -6.88
C GLY A 38 19.09 8.22 -6.21
N SER A 39 19.60 8.19 -5.00
CA SER A 39 19.60 6.99 -4.18
C SER A 39 19.58 7.32 -2.69
N LEU A 40 18.94 6.47 -1.92
CA LEU A 40 19.09 6.41 -0.47
C LEU A 40 20.17 5.37 -0.15
N THR A 41 21.20 5.78 0.59
CA THR A 41 22.30 4.87 0.97
C THR A 41 22.26 4.66 2.48
N CYS A 42 22.25 3.41 2.90
CA CYS A 42 22.50 3.07 4.29
C CYS A 42 23.99 3.25 4.60
N MET A 43 24.30 4.09 5.57
CA MET A 43 25.68 4.38 5.95
C MET A 43 26.28 3.29 6.88
N ASP A 44 25.42 2.41 7.44
CA ASP A 44 25.86 1.33 8.33
C ASP A 44 26.35 0.11 7.54
N CYS A 45 25.72 -0.22 6.40
CA CYS A 45 26.11 -1.38 5.58
C CYS A 45 26.46 -1.05 4.13
N GLY A 46 26.36 0.19 3.70
CA GLY A 46 26.70 0.65 2.35
C GLY A 46 25.69 0.31 1.25
N VAL A 47 24.59 -0.39 1.56
CA VAL A 47 23.57 -0.73 0.57
C VAL A 47 22.91 0.53 0.02
N ARG A 48 22.67 0.53 -1.32
CA ARG A 48 22.04 1.63 -2.03
C ARG A 48 20.67 1.23 -2.55
N PHE A 49 19.71 2.11 -2.34
CA PHE A 49 18.34 2.00 -2.83
C PHE A 49 18.13 3.07 -3.91
N PRO A 50 18.09 2.70 -5.20
CA PRO A 50 18.00 3.67 -6.28
C PRO A 50 16.58 4.22 -6.42
N VAL A 51 16.47 5.43 -6.97
CA VAL A 51 15.23 5.94 -7.56
C VAL A 51 15.13 5.42 -8.99
N GLU A 52 14.10 4.67 -9.28
CA GLU A 52 13.79 4.08 -10.58
C GLU A 52 12.43 4.62 -11.05
N GLU A 53 12.35 5.18 -12.25
CA GLU A 53 11.10 5.68 -12.86
C GLU A 53 10.24 6.58 -11.94
N GLY A 54 10.85 7.23 -10.92
CA GLY A 54 10.14 8.11 -9.97
C GLY A 54 9.61 7.44 -8.72
N TYR A 55 10.04 6.22 -8.41
CA TYR A 55 9.83 5.56 -7.12
C TYR A 55 11.17 5.11 -6.52
N LEU A 56 11.24 5.04 -5.19
CA LEU A 56 12.39 4.51 -4.47
C LEU A 56 12.31 2.97 -4.45
N ASN A 57 13.31 2.29 -5.05
CA ASN A 57 13.36 0.83 -5.05
C ASN A 57 14.09 0.32 -3.80
N LEU A 58 13.33 -0.23 -2.84
CA LEU A 58 13.84 -0.76 -1.57
C LEU A 58 14.06 -2.27 -1.60
N GLN A 59 13.80 -2.91 -2.73
CA GLN A 59 13.98 -4.35 -2.88
C GLN A 59 15.45 -4.64 -3.21
N VAL A 60 16.17 -5.22 -2.25
CA VAL A 60 17.56 -5.66 -2.40
C VAL A 60 17.59 -7.19 -2.44
N GLY A 61 18.30 -7.73 -3.44
CA GLY A 61 18.41 -9.17 -3.63
C GLY A 61 17.44 -9.74 -4.69
N PRO A 62 17.32 -11.07 -4.76
CA PRO A 62 16.43 -11.71 -5.73
C PRO A 62 14.97 -11.29 -5.46
N PRO A 63 14.17 -11.09 -6.52
CA PRO A 63 12.77 -10.71 -6.36
C PRO A 63 12.02 -11.78 -5.55
N GLU A 64 11.19 -11.32 -4.61
CA GLU A 64 10.31 -12.23 -3.90
C GLU A 64 9.40 -12.99 -4.88
N PRO A 65 9.09 -14.27 -4.59
CA PRO A 65 8.22 -15.05 -5.46
C PRO A 65 6.81 -14.44 -5.46
N VAL A 66 6.49 -13.76 -6.56
CA VAL A 66 5.13 -13.23 -6.78
C VAL A 66 4.15 -14.36 -7.05
N VAL A 67 2.96 -14.27 -6.46
CA VAL A 67 1.90 -15.25 -6.70
C VAL A 67 1.42 -15.19 -8.15
N PRO A 68 0.89 -16.32 -8.74
CA PRO A 68 0.46 -16.34 -10.13
C PRO A 68 -0.50 -15.22 -10.52
N PHE A 69 -1.38 -14.82 -9.63
CA PHE A 69 -2.26 -13.67 -9.82
C PHE A 69 -1.49 -12.36 -9.98
N GLN A 70 -0.45 -12.12 -9.18
CA GLN A 70 0.41 -10.94 -9.30
C GLN A 70 1.20 -10.96 -10.62
N LYS A 71 1.71 -12.14 -11.06
CA LYS A 71 2.38 -12.26 -12.37
C LYS A 71 1.48 -11.84 -13.53
N LEU A 72 0.21 -12.24 -13.49
CA LEU A 72 -0.77 -11.80 -14.49
C LEU A 72 -0.94 -10.28 -14.48
N MET A 73 -0.91 -9.66 -13.30
CA MET A 73 -1.02 -8.21 -13.12
C MET A 73 0.25 -7.44 -13.50
N GLU A 74 1.40 -8.10 -13.65
CA GLU A 74 2.65 -7.48 -14.11
C GLU A 74 2.79 -7.42 -15.64
N MET A 75 1.93 -8.09 -16.40
CA MET A 75 1.94 -8.03 -17.86
C MET A 75 1.32 -6.71 -18.35
N LYS A 76 2.06 -5.94 -19.16
CA LYS A 76 1.66 -4.59 -19.62
C LYS A 76 0.30 -4.55 -20.35
N ALA A 77 -0.02 -5.55 -21.16
CA ALA A 77 -1.26 -5.60 -21.93
C ALA A 77 -2.50 -5.97 -21.10
N PRO A 78 -2.48 -6.98 -20.21
CA PRO A 78 -3.58 -7.28 -19.31
C PRO A 78 -3.92 -6.17 -18.32
N VAL A 79 -2.94 -5.38 -17.86
CA VAL A 79 -3.16 -4.31 -16.87
C VAL A 79 -4.12 -3.24 -17.38
N ALA A 80 -3.99 -2.79 -18.62
CA ALA A 80 -4.87 -1.76 -19.18
C ALA A 80 -6.33 -2.27 -19.31
N VAL A 81 -6.50 -3.50 -19.77
CA VAL A 81 -7.83 -4.15 -19.89
C VAL A 81 -8.41 -4.49 -18.52
N TYR A 82 -7.57 -4.92 -17.61
CA TYR A 82 -7.96 -5.23 -16.24
C TYR A 82 -8.53 -4.01 -15.51
N GLU A 83 -7.85 -2.89 -15.57
CA GLU A 83 -8.30 -1.66 -14.89
C GLU A 83 -9.51 -1.02 -15.55
N GLY A 84 -9.56 -1.05 -16.90
CA GLY A 84 -10.65 -0.41 -17.65
C GLY A 84 -11.96 -1.18 -17.64
N ILE A 85 -11.91 -2.50 -17.64
CA ILE A 85 -13.09 -3.36 -17.85
C ILE A 85 -13.24 -4.40 -16.74
N TRP A 86 -12.23 -5.24 -16.50
CA TRP A 86 -12.35 -6.39 -15.62
C TRP A 86 -12.45 -6.03 -14.15
N ARG A 87 -11.67 -5.03 -13.71
CA ARG A 87 -11.71 -4.57 -12.32
C ARG A 87 -13.03 -3.91 -11.96
N PRO A 88 -13.57 -2.95 -12.72
CA PRO A 88 -14.88 -2.37 -12.45
C PRO A 88 -16.01 -3.40 -12.50
N LEU A 89 -16.02 -4.28 -13.51
CA LEU A 89 -17.06 -5.30 -13.69
C LEU A 89 -16.97 -6.37 -12.60
N GLY A 90 -15.79 -6.92 -12.34
CA GLY A 90 -15.56 -7.91 -11.29
C GLY A 90 -15.88 -7.35 -9.91
N TYR A 91 -15.51 -6.08 -9.68
CA TYR A 91 -15.83 -5.37 -8.44
C TYR A 91 -17.33 -5.15 -8.29
N PHE A 92 -18.03 -4.73 -9.33
CA PHE A 92 -19.49 -4.55 -9.31
C PHE A 92 -20.23 -5.87 -9.03
N ILE A 93 -19.80 -6.96 -9.64
CA ILE A 93 -20.36 -8.30 -9.37
C ILE A 93 -20.10 -8.72 -7.91
N ALA A 94 -18.90 -8.42 -7.40
CA ALA A 94 -18.47 -8.81 -6.06
C ALA A 94 -19.09 -7.95 -4.94
N SER A 95 -19.27 -6.64 -5.18
CA SER A 95 -19.68 -5.68 -4.15
C SER A 95 -21.06 -5.08 -4.34
N LYS A 96 -21.66 -5.17 -5.53
CA LYS A 96 -22.85 -4.43 -5.96
C LYS A 96 -22.71 -2.89 -5.89
N HIS A 97 -21.50 -2.41 -5.59
CA HIS A 97 -21.15 -0.99 -5.53
C HIS A 97 -20.22 -0.61 -6.69
N SER A 98 -20.12 0.68 -6.99
CA SER A 98 -19.15 1.14 -7.95
C SER A 98 -17.78 1.32 -7.27
N PHE A 99 -16.74 0.79 -7.88
CA PHE A 99 -15.37 0.89 -7.41
C PHE A 99 -14.94 2.34 -7.07
N PRO A 100 -15.22 3.36 -7.90
CA PRO A 100 -14.89 4.75 -7.56
C PRO A 100 -15.56 5.26 -6.28
N LYS A 101 -16.82 4.90 -6.02
CA LYS A 101 -17.52 5.33 -4.79
C LYS A 101 -16.89 4.74 -3.53
N ASP A 102 -16.47 3.49 -3.59
CA ASP A 102 -15.82 2.85 -2.44
C ASP A 102 -14.42 3.44 -2.19
N LEU A 103 -13.69 3.82 -3.25
CA LEU A 103 -12.42 4.54 -3.12
C LEU A 103 -12.60 5.93 -2.46
N ASP A 104 -13.64 6.68 -2.86
CA ASP A 104 -13.99 7.96 -2.23
C ASP A 104 -14.27 7.77 -0.75
N ARG A 105 -15.09 6.78 -0.42
CA ARG A 105 -15.43 6.45 0.95
C ARG A 105 -14.20 6.10 1.78
N ILE A 106 -13.34 5.22 1.28
CA ILE A 106 -12.10 4.80 1.96
C ILE A 106 -11.22 6.02 2.26
N ALA A 107 -11.00 6.88 1.27
CA ALA A 107 -10.19 8.06 1.44
C ALA A 107 -10.81 9.05 2.46
N THR A 108 -12.14 9.20 2.46
CA THR A 108 -12.87 10.08 3.38
C THR A 108 -12.80 9.59 4.82
N LEU A 109 -12.76 8.27 5.07
CA LEU A 109 -12.71 7.70 6.41
C LEU A 109 -11.45 8.12 7.19
N ILE A 110 -10.32 8.32 6.52
CA ILE A 110 -9.04 8.72 7.14
C ILE A 110 -8.62 10.15 6.78
N GLN A 111 -9.49 10.92 6.13
CA GLN A 111 -9.22 12.29 5.71
C GLN A 111 -9.06 13.21 6.93
N ARG A 112 -7.82 13.59 7.21
CA ARG A 112 -7.46 14.62 8.18
C ARG A 112 -6.19 15.36 7.72
N PRO A 113 -6.01 16.64 8.04
CA PRO A 113 -4.83 17.40 7.60
C PRO A 113 -3.55 16.98 8.34
N ASN A 114 -2.41 17.32 7.74
CA ASN A 114 -1.07 17.20 8.33
C ASN A 114 -0.71 15.81 8.82
N ARG A 115 -1.06 14.76 8.05
CA ARG A 115 -0.78 13.36 8.34
C ARG A 115 0.34 12.78 7.50
N VAL A 116 0.98 11.74 8.03
CA VAL A 116 1.80 10.80 7.28
C VAL A 116 0.98 9.52 7.07
N VAL A 117 0.63 9.22 5.83
CA VAL A 117 -0.27 8.12 5.47
C VAL A 117 0.44 7.11 4.59
N LEU A 118 0.32 5.83 4.92
CA LEU A 118 0.78 4.71 4.09
C LEU A 118 -0.40 4.11 3.32
N ASP A 119 -0.30 4.05 1.99
CA ASP A 119 -1.18 3.26 1.13
C ASP A 119 -0.45 1.96 0.75
N LEU A 120 -0.78 0.87 1.44
CA LEU A 120 -0.12 -0.43 1.32
C LEU A 120 -0.81 -1.30 0.28
N GLY A 121 -0.02 -1.80 -0.69
CA GLY A 121 -0.57 -2.42 -1.89
C GLY A 121 -1.19 -1.37 -2.81
N ALA A 122 -0.49 -0.24 -2.99
CA ALA A 122 -0.96 0.94 -3.71
C ALA A 122 -1.35 0.65 -5.17
N GLY A 123 -0.75 -0.37 -5.78
CA GLY A 123 -0.95 -0.71 -7.18
C GLY A 123 -0.71 0.48 -8.09
N PRO A 124 -1.64 0.84 -9.00
CA PRO A 124 -1.51 2.00 -9.87
C PRO A 124 -1.84 3.34 -9.18
N GLY A 125 -1.91 3.37 -7.85
CA GLY A 125 -2.06 4.58 -7.06
C GLY A 125 -3.46 5.18 -7.01
N ASN A 126 -4.52 4.40 -7.20
CA ASN A 126 -5.90 4.92 -7.22
C ASN A 126 -6.32 5.53 -5.88
N VAL A 127 -6.04 4.85 -4.76
CA VAL A 127 -6.28 5.37 -3.41
C VAL A 127 -5.26 6.43 -3.06
N THR A 128 -3.99 6.18 -3.33
CA THR A 128 -2.87 7.10 -3.07
C THR A 128 -3.14 8.50 -3.62
N ARG A 129 -3.50 8.62 -4.92
CA ARG A 129 -3.79 9.93 -5.53
C ARG A 129 -5.05 10.58 -4.96
N ARG A 130 -6.06 9.77 -4.57
CA ARG A 130 -7.27 10.30 -3.94
C ARG A 130 -6.99 10.89 -2.56
N LEU A 131 -6.20 10.19 -1.75
CA LEU A 131 -5.72 10.68 -0.46
C LEU A 131 -4.92 11.98 -0.62
N ALA A 132 -4.01 12.03 -1.59
CA ALA A 132 -3.18 13.20 -1.84
C ALA A 132 -3.99 14.45 -2.23
N ARG A 133 -5.04 14.28 -3.04
CA ARG A 133 -5.96 15.39 -3.40
C ARG A 133 -6.78 15.88 -2.21
N LEU A 134 -7.25 14.96 -1.37
CA LEU A 134 -8.07 15.29 -0.20
C LEU A 134 -7.23 15.87 0.95
N MET A 135 -5.95 15.57 0.98
CA MET A 135 -5.02 15.96 2.06
C MET A 135 -3.73 16.61 1.50
N PRO A 136 -3.82 17.78 0.86
CA PRO A 136 -2.68 18.39 0.16
C PRO A 136 -1.48 18.72 1.08
N ASN A 137 -1.73 18.93 2.37
CA ASN A 137 -0.71 19.20 3.39
C ASN A 137 -0.20 17.94 4.11
N SER A 138 -0.59 16.76 3.64
CA SER A 138 -0.17 15.48 4.21
C SER A 138 0.86 14.81 3.32
N THR A 139 1.70 13.97 3.91
CA THR A 139 2.63 13.10 3.18
C THR A 139 1.97 11.76 2.91
N ILE A 140 1.84 11.38 1.65
CA ILE A 140 1.26 10.10 1.25
C ILE A 140 2.35 9.19 0.71
N VAL A 141 2.50 8.02 1.29
CA VAL A 141 3.44 6.98 0.83
C VAL A 141 2.65 5.90 0.12
N GLY A 142 2.86 5.73 -1.19
CA GLY A 142 2.34 4.60 -1.95
C GLY A 142 3.36 3.46 -1.96
N PHE A 143 3.04 2.33 -1.36
CA PHE A 143 3.96 1.22 -1.20
C PHE A 143 3.42 -0.03 -1.91
N ASP A 144 4.22 -0.60 -2.83
CA ASP A 144 3.84 -1.80 -3.58
C ASP A 144 5.08 -2.62 -3.96
N ILE A 145 4.89 -3.90 -4.20
CA ILE A 145 5.97 -4.79 -4.67
C ILE A 145 6.18 -4.71 -6.19
N SER A 146 5.15 -4.32 -6.95
CA SER A 146 5.15 -4.32 -8.41
C SER A 146 5.75 -3.04 -9.00
N ALA A 147 6.90 -3.17 -9.64
CA ALA A 147 7.54 -2.08 -10.39
C ALA A 147 6.62 -1.54 -11.51
N VAL A 148 5.93 -2.42 -12.24
CA VAL A 148 5.02 -2.04 -13.34
C VAL A 148 3.87 -1.17 -12.85
N MET A 149 3.26 -1.55 -11.70
CA MET A 149 2.17 -0.79 -11.09
C MET A 149 2.66 0.57 -10.58
N LEU A 150 3.81 0.61 -9.92
CA LEU A 150 4.39 1.85 -9.42
C LEU A 150 4.79 2.81 -10.55
N GLY A 151 5.41 2.32 -11.63
CA GLY A 151 5.71 3.15 -12.80
C GLY A 151 4.45 3.79 -13.40
N ARG A 152 3.33 3.04 -13.43
CA ARG A 152 2.03 3.60 -13.84
C ARG A 152 1.49 4.63 -12.82
N ALA A 153 1.60 4.34 -11.52
CA ALA A 153 1.16 5.24 -10.47
C ALA A 153 1.90 6.59 -10.53
N VAL A 154 3.22 6.55 -10.69
CA VAL A 154 4.06 7.76 -10.86
C VAL A 154 3.62 8.58 -12.07
N ARG A 155 3.44 7.92 -13.24
CA ARG A 155 2.99 8.63 -14.45
C ARG A 155 1.66 9.35 -14.22
N LEU A 156 0.65 8.64 -13.71
CA LEU A 156 -0.67 9.23 -13.45
C LEU A 156 -0.61 10.35 -12.40
N THR A 157 0.25 10.22 -11.39
CA THR A 157 0.48 11.27 -10.38
C THR A 157 1.06 12.54 -10.98
N ARG A 158 2.02 12.39 -11.92
CA ARG A 158 2.61 13.54 -12.64
C ARG A 158 1.59 14.21 -13.56
N GLU A 159 0.78 13.42 -14.27
CA GLU A 159 -0.31 13.94 -15.11
C GLU A 159 -1.33 14.76 -14.30
N GLU A 160 -1.57 14.37 -13.05
CA GLU A 160 -2.46 15.08 -12.12
C GLU A 160 -1.79 16.23 -11.34
N GLY A 161 -0.47 16.45 -11.50
CA GLY A 161 0.28 17.51 -10.82
C GLY A 161 0.42 17.35 -9.30
N LEU A 162 0.22 16.16 -8.75
CA LEU A 162 0.31 15.90 -7.32
C LEU A 162 1.78 15.82 -6.86
N ARG A 163 2.12 16.49 -5.74
CA ARG A 163 3.51 16.61 -5.25
C ARG A 163 3.75 16.04 -3.86
N ASN A 164 2.71 15.64 -3.17
CA ASN A 164 2.76 15.13 -1.80
C ASN A 164 2.73 13.60 -1.72
N ILE A 165 3.12 12.90 -2.80
CA ILE A 165 3.15 11.44 -2.89
C ILE A 165 4.58 10.94 -3.06
N TYR A 166 4.95 9.92 -2.28
CA TYR A 166 6.24 9.23 -2.35
C TYR A 166 5.99 7.75 -2.63
N TYR A 167 6.28 7.31 -3.86
CA TYR A 167 6.16 5.90 -4.19
C TYR A 167 7.41 5.13 -3.81
N MET A 168 7.23 3.96 -3.17
CA MET A 168 8.31 3.10 -2.73
C MET A 168 8.00 1.64 -3.07
N ARG A 169 9.00 0.92 -3.56
CA ARG A 169 8.89 -0.49 -3.91
C ARG A 169 9.48 -1.37 -2.83
N GLY A 170 8.70 -2.34 -2.33
CA GLY A 170 9.18 -3.28 -1.32
C GLY A 170 8.13 -4.30 -0.91
N SER A 171 8.50 -5.16 0.05
CA SER A 171 7.63 -6.19 0.60
C SER A 171 6.74 -5.65 1.71
N ALA A 172 5.44 -5.93 1.64
CA ALA A 172 4.50 -5.63 2.72
C ALA A 172 4.75 -6.48 3.99
N LEU A 173 5.52 -7.56 3.87
CA LEU A 173 5.81 -8.47 4.98
C LEU A 173 6.99 -8.00 5.84
N SER A 174 7.71 -6.98 5.37
CA SER A 174 8.83 -6.35 6.10
C SER A 174 8.91 -4.89 5.68
N LEU A 175 8.11 -4.06 6.32
CA LEU A 175 8.04 -2.63 6.00
C LEU A 175 9.29 -1.91 6.49
N PRO A 176 9.98 -1.15 5.63
CA PRO A 176 11.25 -0.49 5.93
C PRO A 176 11.05 0.83 6.69
N PHE A 177 10.16 0.82 7.67
CA PHE A 177 9.85 1.98 8.48
C PHE A 177 9.96 1.64 9.96
N GLU A 178 10.33 2.61 10.75
CA GLU A 178 10.32 2.52 12.20
C GLU A 178 8.89 2.27 12.72
N SER A 179 8.79 1.71 13.91
CA SER A 179 7.51 1.58 14.59
C SER A 179 6.88 2.96 14.79
N GLU A 180 5.55 3.02 14.78
CA GLU A 180 4.80 4.25 15.08
C GLU A 180 5.12 5.43 14.15
N THR A 181 5.39 5.14 12.89
CA THR A 181 5.70 6.16 11.87
C THR A 181 4.44 6.83 11.31
N PHE A 182 3.38 6.06 11.06
CA PHE A 182 2.22 6.52 10.29
C PHE A 182 1.03 6.88 11.19
N ASP A 183 0.35 7.98 10.83
CA ASP A 183 -0.90 8.39 11.45
C ASP A 183 -2.09 7.57 10.92
N ALA A 184 -1.98 7.10 9.68
CA ALA A 184 -2.97 6.20 9.08
C ALA A 184 -2.33 5.25 8.07
N VAL A 185 -2.96 4.08 7.91
CA VAL A 185 -2.66 3.11 6.86
C VAL A 185 -3.93 2.80 6.08
N SER A 186 -3.85 2.82 4.75
CA SER A 186 -4.87 2.25 3.86
C SER A 186 -4.35 0.97 3.22
N CYS A 187 -5.23 -0.04 3.04
CA CYS A 187 -4.92 -1.23 2.27
C CYS A 187 -6.18 -1.69 1.52
N CYS A 188 -6.23 -1.43 0.21
CA CYS A 188 -7.44 -1.62 -0.58
C CYS A 188 -7.30 -2.71 -1.63
N GLY A 189 -8.06 -3.79 -1.48
CA GLY A 189 -8.09 -4.91 -2.42
C GLY A 189 -6.83 -5.76 -2.45
N ALA A 190 -5.96 -5.65 -1.45
CA ALA A 190 -4.66 -6.29 -1.43
C ALA A 190 -4.41 -7.19 -0.22
N LEU A 191 -4.97 -6.85 0.96
CA LEU A 191 -4.64 -7.52 2.23
C LEU A 191 -4.84 -9.05 2.19
N GLN A 192 -5.84 -9.54 1.45
CA GLN A 192 -6.08 -10.98 1.29
C GLN A 192 -4.95 -11.72 0.55
N LEU A 193 -4.06 -11.01 -0.15
CA LEU A 193 -2.90 -11.58 -0.83
C LEU A 193 -1.70 -11.75 0.12
N PHE A 194 -1.63 -10.93 1.17
CA PHE A 194 -0.55 -10.93 2.15
C PHE A 194 -1.08 -10.69 3.59
N PRO A 195 -1.95 -11.58 4.11
CA PRO A 195 -2.59 -11.39 5.41
C PRO A 195 -1.62 -11.30 6.59
N GLN A 196 -0.37 -11.75 6.40
CA GLN A 196 0.70 -11.66 7.41
C GLN A 196 1.12 -10.20 7.68
N ALA A 197 0.90 -9.28 6.73
CA ALA A 197 1.25 -7.88 6.89
C ALA A 197 0.46 -7.14 7.98
N LEU A 198 -0.60 -7.72 8.53
CA LEU A 198 -1.35 -7.12 9.65
C LEU A 198 -0.45 -6.78 10.85
N GLY A 199 0.55 -7.62 11.14
CA GLY A 199 1.54 -7.34 12.20
C GLY A 199 2.39 -6.11 11.87
N GLU A 200 2.86 -5.98 10.63
CA GLU A 200 3.64 -4.83 10.18
C GLU A 200 2.78 -3.55 10.16
N ILE A 201 1.51 -3.65 9.71
CA ILE A 201 0.56 -2.53 9.76
C ILE A 201 0.40 -2.03 11.20
N SER A 202 0.19 -2.95 12.16
CA SER A 202 0.12 -2.60 13.58
C SER A 202 1.42 -1.96 14.07
N ARG A 203 2.58 -2.50 13.70
CA ARG A 203 3.88 -1.99 14.14
C ARG A 203 4.12 -0.56 13.67
N VAL A 204 3.88 -0.27 12.40
CA VAL A 204 4.19 1.04 11.83
C VAL A 204 3.15 2.12 12.12
N LEU A 205 1.95 1.75 12.58
CA LEU A 205 0.94 2.70 13.03
C LEU A 205 1.26 3.25 14.41
N LYS A 206 1.09 4.55 14.57
CA LYS A 206 1.14 5.22 15.88
C LYS A 206 0.02 4.73 16.81
N PRO A 207 0.17 4.82 18.12
CA PRO A 207 -0.95 4.72 19.05
C PRO A 207 -2.08 5.68 18.65
N GLY A 208 -3.32 5.20 18.61
CA GLY A 208 -4.46 5.97 18.09
C GLY A 208 -4.48 6.14 16.56
N GLY A 209 -3.50 5.61 15.84
CA GLY A 209 -3.46 5.63 14.37
C GLY A 209 -4.56 4.80 13.74
N GLU A 210 -5.00 5.19 12.56
CA GLU A 210 -6.18 4.63 11.88
C GLU A 210 -5.79 3.67 10.75
N PHE A 211 -6.44 2.51 10.71
CA PHE A 211 -6.30 1.53 9.65
C PHE A 211 -7.61 1.38 8.89
N VAL A 212 -7.64 1.84 7.63
CA VAL A 212 -8.77 1.59 6.72
C VAL A 212 -8.40 0.48 5.75
N CYS A 213 -9.30 -0.49 5.62
CA CYS A 213 -9.08 -1.61 4.72
C CYS A 213 -10.35 -1.93 3.92
N GLN A 214 -10.15 -2.24 2.66
CA GLN A 214 -11.13 -2.93 1.83
C GLN A 214 -10.55 -4.28 1.45
N THR A 215 -11.26 -5.34 1.78
CA THR A 215 -10.80 -6.72 1.55
C THR A 215 -11.95 -7.65 1.16
N THR A 216 -11.60 -8.86 0.77
CA THR A 216 -12.57 -9.89 0.41
C THR A 216 -12.81 -10.82 1.58
N ILE A 217 -14.10 -11.01 1.93
CA ILE A 217 -14.53 -12.02 2.90
C ILE A 217 -15.35 -13.10 2.20
N GLY A 218 -15.21 -14.32 2.66
CA GLY A 218 -15.90 -15.45 2.06
C GLY A 218 -16.49 -16.41 3.10
N PRO A 219 -17.34 -17.36 2.66
CA PRO A 219 -17.93 -18.35 3.54
C PRO A 219 -16.89 -19.40 3.95
N ARG A 220 -16.97 -19.91 5.19
CA ARG A 220 -16.17 -21.07 5.63
C ARG A 220 -16.43 -22.32 4.81
N ARG A 221 -17.66 -22.48 4.29
CA ARG A 221 -18.09 -23.61 3.44
C ARG A 221 -18.33 -23.11 2.01
N ALA A 222 -17.25 -22.85 1.28
CA ALA A 222 -17.33 -22.60 -0.15
C ALA A 222 -17.37 -23.93 -0.94
N PRO A 223 -18.08 -24.00 -2.09
CA PRO A 223 -18.03 -25.15 -2.99
C PRO A 223 -16.60 -25.55 -3.34
N PHE A 224 -16.35 -26.86 -3.53
CA PHE A 224 -14.98 -27.38 -3.73
C PHE A 224 -14.30 -26.76 -4.95
N TYR A 225 -15.03 -26.52 -6.05
CA TYR A 225 -14.50 -25.92 -7.26
C TYR A 225 -14.06 -24.44 -7.04
N VAL A 226 -14.79 -23.69 -6.21
CA VAL A 226 -14.40 -22.32 -5.82
C VAL A 226 -13.11 -22.36 -5.00
N ARG A 227 -13.00 -23.28 -4.05
CA ARG A 227 -11.79 -23.45 -3.24
C ARG A 227 -10.59 -23.92 -4.08
N ALA A 228 -10.83 -24.80 -5.06
CA ALA A 228 -9.79 -25.26 -5.98
C ALA A 228 -9.28 -24.12 -6.87
N ALA A 229 -10.17 -23.33 -7.45
CA ALA A 229 -9.82 -22.17 -8.26
C ALA A 229 -9.05 -21.10 -7.44
N ALA A 230 -9.52 -20.80 -6.24
CA ALA A 230 -8.84 -19.85 -5.34
C ALA A 230 -7.42 -20.34 -4.98
N ARG A 231 -7.29 -21.66 -4.69
CA ARG A 231 -5.98 -22.27 -4.40
C ARG A 231 -5.03 -22.20 -5.60
N LEU A 232 -5.53 -22.48 -6.80
CA LEU A 232 -4.75 -22.41 -8.05
C LEU A 232 -4.25 -20.99 -8.32
N LEU A 233 -5.12 -20.00 -8.15
CA LEU A 233 -4.79 -18.58 -8.34
C LEU A 233 -4.05 -17.96 -7.15
N LYS A 234 -3.89 -18.72 -6.05
CA LYS A 234 -3.42 -18.21 -4.75
C LYS A 234 -4.17 -16.96 -4.31
N PHE A 235 -5.45 -16.88 -4.66
CA PHE A 235 -6.35 -15.83 -4.24
C PHE A 235 -7.07 -16.27 -2.97
N GLY A 236 -6.83 -15.56 -1.86
CA GLY A 236 -7.45 -15.83 -0.56
C GLY A 236 -8.66 -14.94 -0.30
N TRP A 237 -9.40 -15.29 0.71
CA TRP A 237 -10.37 -14.42 1.38
C TRP A 237 -10.28 -14.64 2.89
N PHE A 238 -10.71 -13.65 3.63
CA PHE A 238 -10.82 -13.78 5.08
C PHE A 238 -12.16 -14.41 5.47
N TYR A 239 -12.16 -15.14 6.56
CA TYR A 239 -13.37 -15.38 7.32
C TYR A 239 -13.56 -14.19 8.28
N LEU A 240 -14.77 -13.64 8.35
CA LEU A 240 -15.00 -12.37 9.05
C LEU A 240 -14.58 -12.45 10.54
N ASP A 241 -14.97 -13.54 11.21
CA ASP A 241 -14.65 -13.71 12.63
C ASP A 241 -13.14 -13.81 12.85
N ASP A 242 -12.42 -14.62 12.02
CA ASP A 242 -10.97 -14.79 12.11
C ASP A 242 -10.22 -13.46 11.86
N LEU A 243 -10.75 -12.62 10.96
CA LEU A 243 -10.20 -11.29 10.71
C LEU A 243 -10.39 -10.38 11.93
N LYS A 244 -11.59 -10.38 12.52
CA LYS A 244 -11.90 -9.59 13.73
C LYS A 244 -11.05 -10.02 14.92
N ASP A 245 -10.93 -11.32 15.15
CA ASP A 245 -10.07 -11.88 16.23
C ASP A 245 -8.61 -11.47 16.03
N ARG A 246 -8.15 -11.50 14.79
CA ARG A 246 -6.77 -11.11 14.45
C ARG A 246 -6.54 -9.61 14.62
N LEU A 247 -7.48 -8.76 14.23
CA LEU A 247 -7.43 -7.32 14.49
C LEU A 247 -7.37 -7.05 16.00
N SER A 248 -8.26 -7.67 16.77
CA SER A 248 -8.28 -7.54 18.23
C SER A 248 -6.96 -7.99 18.87
N SER A 249 -6.39 -9.12 18.44
CA SER A 249 -5.09 -9.61 18.95
C SER A 249 -3.91 -8.69 18.65
N LEU A 250 -4.05 -7.80 17.67
CA LEU A 250 -3.09 -6.77 17.29
C LEU A 250 -3.43 -5.38 17.86
N ASN A 251 -4.32 -5.33 18.87
CA ASN A 251 -4.77 -4.13 19.55
C ASN A 251 -5.52 -3.14 18.63
N PHE A 252 -6.25 -3.63 17.63
CA PHE A 252 -7.13 -2.80 16.82
C PHE A 252 -8.57 -2.83 17.35
N ASN A 253 -9.14 -1.65 17.53
CA ASN A 253 -10.56 -1.45 17.84
C ASN A 253 -11.29 -1.05 16.55
N LEU A 254 -12.29 -1.83 16.15
CA LEU A 254 -13.15 -1.50 15.01
C LEU A 254 -14.02 -0.27 15.35
N ILE A 255 -13.94 0.75 14.48
CA ILE A 255 -14.73 2.00 14.61
C ILE A 255 -15.96 1.91 13.72
N THR A 256 -15.80 1.48 12.48
CA THR A 256 -16.90 1.30 11.53
C THR A 256 -16.60 0.15 10.60
N GLU A 257 -17.64 -0.54 10.18
CA GLU A 257 -17.54 -1.63 9.23
C GLU A 257 -18.76 -1.66 8.30
N GLU A 258 -18.53 -2.08 7.07
CA GLU A 258 -19.57 -2.30 6.08
C GLU A 258 -19.27 -3.54 5.26
N ARG A 259 -20.31 -4.33 5.06
CA ARG A 259 -20.26 -5.53 4.24
C ARG A 259 -21.25 -5.42 3.09
N SER A 260 -20.75 -5.66 1.88
CA SER A 260 -21.57 -5.81 0.70
C SER A 260 -21.14 -7.07 -0.06
N ASN A 261 -21.97 -8.12 0.04
CA ASN A 261 -21.65 -9.45 -0.49
C ASN A 261 -20.31 -9.98 0.06
N ILE A 262 -19.29 -10.14 -0.81
CA ILE A 262 -17.93 -10.57 -0.42
C ILE A 262 -16.99 -9.40 -0.13
N ASN A 263 -17.42 -8.17 -0.41
CA ASN A 263 -16.65 -6.98 -0.13
C ASN A 263 -16.84 -6.53 1.32
N TYR A 264 -15.75 -6.25 2.01
CA TYR A 264 -15.76 -5.79 3.39
C TYR A 264 -14.83 -4.59 3.54
N ILE A 265 -15.40 -3.48 3.97
CA ILE A 265 -14.69 -2.24 4.26
C ILE A 265 -14.79 -2.00 5.76
N PHE A 266 -13.67 -1.68 6.39
CA PHE A 266 -13.64 -1.30 7.79
C PHE A 266 -12.64 -0.20 8.07
N LEU A 267 -12.89 0.54 9.13
CA LEU A 267 -11.97 1.44 9.80
C LEU A 267 -11.73 0.92 11.21
N ALA A 268 -10.48 0.79 11.59
CA ALA A 268 -10.06 0.43 12.94
C ALA A 268 -9.03 1.43 13.46
N ALA A 269 -9.00 1.67 14.76
CA ALA A 269 -7.93 2.42 15.41
C ALA A 269 -7.04 1.47 16.22
N LYS A 270 -5.73 1.71 16.18
CA LYS A 270 -4.78 1.04 17.07
C LYS A 270 -4.98 1.60 18.49
N ALA A 271 -5.14 0.72 19.49
CA ALA A 271 -5.20 1.14 20.87
C ALA A 271 -3.91 1.89 21.27
N GLY A 272 -4.06 2.86 22.17
CA GLY A 272 -2.94 3.61 22.72
C GLY A 272 -2.15 2.84 23.76
#